data_ea201e332d013bd0bbe3da46f38fadf6
#
_entry.id   ea201e332d013bd0bbe3da46f38fadf6
#
_cell.length_a   1.000
_cell.length_b   1.000
_cell.length_c   1.000
_cell.angle_alpha   90.00
_cell.angle_beta   90.00
_cell.angle_gamma   90.00
#
_symmetry.space_group_name_H-M   'P 1'
#
loop_
_entity.id
_entity.type
_entity.pdbx_description
1 polymer ?
#
loop_
_entity_poly.entity_id
_entity_poly.type
_entity_poly.pdbx_seq_one_letter_code
_entity_poly.pdbx_strand_id
1 'polypeptide(L)'
;MGQTYRMIGFVVIVILYVVIGFVAAAGTIFIVRKVLARKAEQIFYALFLILIAAFYLAFVAYFGVTTAWPVETAAVAVFVAIGLAGARMPFALVVGYSLHGLWDLFHELQAHVSFLDPRQLTATPLAYGFCCAAIDFCLAGYFYARREEWIAAWKSLPK
;
A
#
# COMPACT_ATOMS: atom_id res chain seq x y z
N MET A 1 -16.11 29.19 -15.40
CA MET A 1 -16.68 27.88 -15.78
C MET A 1 -15.61 26.77 -15.90
N GLY A 2 -14.47 26.96 -16.57
CA GLY A 2 -13.48 25.87 -16.78
C GLY A 2 -12.87 25.25 -15.53
N GLN A 3 -12.68 26.00 -14.44
CA GLN A 3 -12.05 25.49 -13.21
C GLN A 3 -12.98 24.55 -12.45
N THR A 4 -14.28 24.84 -12.40
CA THR A 4 -15.28 24.00 -11.74
C THR A 4 -15.40 22.62 -12.42
N TYR A 5 -15.39 22.57 -13.76
CA TYR A 5 -15.42 21.29 -14.50
C TYR A 5 -14.16 20.45 -14.29
N ARG A 6 -12.99 21.08 -14.17
CA ARG A 6 -11.73 20.36 -13.86
C ARG A 6 -11.77 19.76 -12.46
N MET A 7 -12.27 20.51 -11.47
CA MET A 7 -12.42 19.99 -10.10
C MET A 7 -13.41 18.80 -10.03
N ILE A 8 -14.56 18.92 -10.68
CA ILE A 8 -15.54 17.83 -10.74
C ILE A 8 -14.94 16.60 -11.40
N GLY A 9 -14.24 16.77 -12.54
CA GLY A 9 -13.58 15.66 -13.21
C GLY A 9 -12.54 14.95 -12.34
N PHE A 10 -11.72 15.72 -11.62
CA PHE A 10 -10.73 15.16 -10.68
C PHE A 10 -11.40 14.37 -9.54
N VAL A 11 -12.44 14.93 -8.92
CA VAL A 11 -13.18 14.23 -7.83
C VAL A 11 -13.78 12.91 -8.33
N VAL A 12 -14.37 12.90 -9.53
CA VAL A 12 -14.92 11.68 -10.14
C VAL A 12 -13.83 10.62 -10.34
N ILE A 13 -12.66 11.03 -10.84
CA ILE A 13 -11.52 10.13 -11.01
C ILE A 13 -11.06 9.56 -9.68
N VAL A 14 -10.91 10.39 -8.65
CA VAL A 14 -10.52 9.93 -7.30
C VAL A 14 -11.51 8.91 -6.75
N ILE A 15 -12.82 9.20 -6.82
CA ILE A 15 -13.85 8.27 -6.36
C ILE A 15 -13.76 6.95 -7.11
N LEU A 16 -13.59 6.98 -8.43
CA LEU A 16 -13.47 5.78 -9.26
C LEU A 16 -12.26 4.93 -8.83
N TYR A 17 -11.09 5.56 -8.63
CA TYR A 17 -9.88 4.84 -8.23
C TYR A 17 -9.98 4.27 -6.82
N VAL A 18 -10.60 4.98 -5.88
CA VAL A 18 -10.88 4.47 -4.53
C VAL A 18 -11.80 3.25 -4.59
N VAL A 19 -12.87 3.29 -5.40
CA VAL A 19 -13.77 2.14 -5.58
C VAL A 19 -13.03 0.95 -6.19
N ILE A 20 -12.20 1.19 -7.22
CA ILE A 20 -11.35 0.14 -7.82
C ILE A 20 -10.43 -0.46 -6.75
N GLY A 21 -9.82 0.37 -5.90
CA GLY A 21 -8.97 -0.08 -4.80
C GLY A 21 -9.71 -1.01 -3.82
N PHE A 22 -10.90 -0.64 -3.39
CA PHE A 22 -11.73 -1.50 -2.52
C PHE A 22 -12.10 -2.82 -3.19
N VAL A 23 -12.50 -2.80 -4.47
CA VAL A 23 -12.82 -4.01 -5.23
C VAL A 23 -11.61 -4.91 -5.39
N ALA A 24 -10.44 -4.34 -5.69
CA ALA A 24 -9.18 -5.07 -5.79
C ALA A 24 -8.78 -5.72 -4.46
N ALA A 25 -8.89 -4.96 -3.34
CA ALA A 25 -8.63 -5.50 -2.01
C ALA A 25 -9.56 -6.66 -1.66
N ALA A 26 -10.87 -6.49 -1.87
CA ALA A 26 -11.86 -7.53 -1.62
C ALA A 26 -11.61 -8.78 -2.47
N GLY A 27 -11.28 -8.61 -3.75
CA GLY A 27 -10.92 -9.70 -4.65
C GLY A 27 -9.66 -10.44 -4.20
N THR A 28 -8.62 -9.69 -3.83
CA THR A 28 -7.37 -10.26 -3.30
C THR A 28 -7.61 -11.05 -2.03
N ILE A 29 -8.33 -10.49 -1.06
CA ILE A 29 -8.70 -11.17 0.19
C ILE A 29 -9.46 -12.47 -0.11
N PHE A 30 -10.46 -12.41 -0.98
CA PHE A 30 -11.28 -13.57 -1.33
C PHE A 30 -10.42 -14.70 -1.93
N ILE A 31 -9.59 -14.38 -2.92
CA ILE A 31 -8.74 -15.36 -3.62
C ILE A 31 -7.71 -15.95 -2.66
N VAL A 32 -6.97 -15.11 -1.96
CA VAL A 32 -5.87 -15.52 -1.08
C VAL A 32 -6.39 -16.42 0.05
N ARG A 33 -7.53 -16.06 0.68
CA ARG A 33 -8.18 -16.90 1.70
C ARG A 33 -8.62 -18.26 1.18
N LYS A 34 -9.05 -18.33 -0.07
CA LYS A 34 -9.53 -19.56 -0.69
C LYS A 34 -8.40 -20.50 -1.08
N VAL A 35 -7.24 -19.93 -1.47
CA VAL A 35 -6.13 -20.69 -2.06
C VAL A 35 -5.04 -21.02 -1.04
N LEU A 36 -4.79 -20.12 -0.07
CA LEU A 36 -3.67 -20.24 0.84
C LEU A 36 -4.09 -20.68 2.26
N ALA A 37 -3.27 -21.55 2.86
CA ALA A 37 -3.36 -21.84 4.28
C ALA A 37 -2.97 -20.61 5.11
N ARG A 38 -3.45 -20.48 6.36
CA ARG A 38 -3.30 -19.32 7.23
C ARG A 38 -1.87 -18.78 7.35
N LYS A 39 -0.87 -19.66 7.50
CA LYS A 39 0.54 -19.25 7.56
C LYS A 39 1.04 -18.71 6.23
N ALA A 40 0.68 -19.37 5.13
CA ALA A 40 1.04 -18.96 3.78
C ALA A 40 0.35 -17.65 3.39
N GLU A 41 -0.90 -17.45 3.79
CA GLU A 41 -1.65 -16.21 3.63
C GLU A 41 -0.92 -15.03 4.28
N GLN A 42 -0.48 -15.17 5.55
CA GLN A 42 0.25 -14.12 6.24
C GLN A 42 1.59 -13.83 5.57
N ILE A 43 2.36 -14.86 5.19
CA ILE A 43 3.64 -14.71 4.48
C ILE A 43 3.42 -14.03 3.13
N PHE A 44 2.37 -14.41 2.39
CA PHE A 44 2.01 -13.77 1.13
C PHE A 44 1.85 -12.25 1.28
N TYR A 45 1.07 -11.80 2.27
CA TYR A 45 0.88 -10.37 2.48
C TYR A 45 2.15 -9.67 2.98
N ALA A 46 3.00 -10.36 3.73
CA ALA A 46 4.31 -9.85 4.13
C ALA A 46 5.22 -9.58 2.91
N LEU A 47 5.30 -10.52 1.98
CA LEU A 47 6.05 -10.36 0.74
C LEU A 47 5.39 -9.33 -0.19
N PHE A 48 4.07 -9.27 -0.21
CA PHE A 48 3.34 -8.32 -1.02
C PHE A 48 3.58 -6.88 -0.57
N LEU A 49 3.66 -6.61 0.75
CA LEU A 49 4.06 -5.30 1.28
C LEU A 49 5.44 -4.87 0.77
N ILE A 50 6.41 -5.79 0.81
CA ILE A 50 7.77 -5.51 0.30
C ILE A 50 7.74 -5.19 -1.20
N LEU A 51 6.95 -5.94 -1.96
CA LEU A 51 6.83 -5.76 -3.40
C LEU A 51 6.19 -4.40 -3.75
N ILE A 52 5.06 -4.04 -3.11
CA ILE A 52 4.39 -2.76 -3.41
C ILE A 52 5.27 -1.57 -3.01
N ALA A 53 5.98 -1.64 -1.89
CA ALA A 53 6.94 -0.61 -1.52
C ALA A 53 8.07 -0.47 -2.55
N ALA A 54 8.58 -1.58 -3.12
CA ALA A 54 9.63 -1.55 -4.12
C ALA A 54 9.20 -0.86 -5.43
N PHE A 55 7.89 -0.76 -5.74
CA PHE A 55 7.41 -0.01 -6.91
C PHE A 55 7.81 1.46 -6.89
N TYR A 56 8.00 2.07 -5.72
CA TYR A 56 8.48 3.45 -5.64
C TYR A 56 9.88 3.62 -6.22
N LEU A 57 10.78 2.64 -6.05
CA LEU A 57 12.09 2.65 -6.71
C LEU A 57 11.96 2.50 -8.24
N ALA A 58 11.01 1.70 -8.70
CA ALA A 58 10.72 1.60 -10.13
C ALA A 58 10.16 2.92 -10.68
N PHE A 59 9.33 3.64 -9.93
CA PHE A 59 8.85 4.96 -10.32
C PHE A 59 9.98 6.00 -10.36
N VAL A 60 10.90 6.02 -9.38
CA VAL A 60 12.08 6.87 -9.44
C VAL A 60 12.86 6.65 -10.73
N ALA A 61 13.10 5.39 -11.08
CA ALA A 61 13.80 5.04 -12.31
C ALA A 61 13.01 5.44 -13.57
N TYR A 62 11.71 5.20 -13.59
CA TYR A 62 10.85 5.46 -14.74
C TYR A 62 10.64 6.95 -15.00
N PHE A 63 10.33 7.72 -13.96
CA PHE A 63 10.08 9.18 -14.07
C PHE A 63 11.36 10.01 -14.02
N GLY A 64 12.51 9.42 -13.72
CA GLY A 64 13.82 10.08 -13.72
C GLY A 64 14.02 11.11 -12.59
N VAL A 65 13.25 11.03 -11.48
CA VAL A 65 13.36 11.95 -10.34
C VAL A 65 14.51 11.50 -9.44
N THR A 66 15.75 11.69 -9.90
CA THR A 66 16.96 11.19 -9.23
C THR A 66 17.14 11.67 -7.79
N THR A 67 16.62 12.86 -7.47
CA THR A 67 16.67 13.44 -6.11
C THR A 67 15.80 12.65 -5.11
N ALA A 68 14.84 11.85 -5.57
CA ALA A 68 13.98 11.04 -4.72
C ALA A 68 14.65 9.72 -4.24
N TRP A 69 15.73 9.25 -4.88
CA TRP A 69 16.37 7.98 -4.55
C TRP A 69 16.63 7.77 -3.06
N PRO A 70 17.24 8.73 -2.31
CA PRO A 70 17.56 8.50 -0.90
C PRO A 70 16.31 8.30 -0.04
N VAL A 71 15.26 9.10 -0.27
CA VAL A 71 14.03 9.05 0.52
C VAL A 71 13.25 7.78 0.22
N GLU A 72 13.07 7.44 -1.06
CA GLU A 72 12.34 6.24 -1.45
C GLU A 72 13.08 4.96 -1.04
N THR A 73 14.42 4.93 -1.16
CA THR A 73 15.21 3.79 -0.69
C THR A 73 15.09 3.61 0.82
N ALA A 74 15.12 4.69 1.59
CA ALA A 74 14.93 4.63 3.04
C ALA A 74 13.53 4.13 3.41
N ALA A 75 12.49 4.63 2.73
CA ALA A 75 11.11 4.17 2.94
C ALA A 75 10.96 2.69 2.60
N VAL A 76 11.47 2.24 1.46
CA VAL A 76 11.46 0.83 1.06
C VAL A 76 12.19 -0.05 2.08
N ALA A 77 13.35 0.37 2.60
CA ALA A 77 14.06 -0.37 3.63
C ALA A 77 13.22 -0.55 4.91
N VAL A 78 12.48 0.49 5.32
CA VAL A 78 11.54 0.41 6.45
C VAL A 78 10.42 -0.59 6.16
N PHE A 79 9.80 -0.55 4.98
CA PHE A 79 8.72 -1.47 4.62
C PHE A 79 9.23 -2.91 4.47
N VAL A 80 10.46 -3.12 4.00
CA VAL A 80 11.11 -4.44 3.99
C VAL A 80 11.23 -4.97 5.42
N ALA A 81 11.73 -4.16 6.37
CA ALA A 81 11.86 -4.58 7.76
C ALA A 81 10.49 -4.92 8.38
N ILE A 82 9.47 -4.09 8.15
CA ILE A 82 8.10 -4.34 8.62
C ILE A 82 7.52 -5.59 7.96
N GLY A 83 7.72 -5.78 6.65
CA GLY A 83 7.25 -6.96 5.93
C GLY A 83 7.87 -8.25 6.48
N LEU A 84 9.19 -8.27 6.71
CA LEU A 84 9.87 -9.42 7.32
C LEU A 84 9.34 -9.72 8.73
N ALA A 85 9.13 -8.70 9.57
CA ALA A 85 8.49 -8.87 10.87
C ALA A 85 7.05 -9.38 10.71
N GLY A 86 6.31 -8.87 9.74
CA GLY A 86 4.93 -9.23 9.43
C GLY A 86 4.72 -10.69 9.06
N ALA A 87 5.75 -11.35 8.52
CA ALA A 87 5.70 -12.78 8.21
C ALA A 87 5.42 -13.66 9.45
N ARG A 88 5.71 -13.16 10.65
CA ARG A 88 5.48 -13.85 11.94
C ARG A 88 4.58 -13.07 12.90
N MET A 89 4.54 -11.77 12.79
CA MET A 89 3.83 -10.86 13.67
C MET A 89 2.67 -10.19 12.91
N PRO A 90 1.42 -10.68 13.02
CA PRO A 90 0.30 -10.13 12.24
C PRO A 90 0.08 -8.63 12.43
N PHE A 91 0.33 -8.12 13.65
CA PHE A 91 0.17 -6.69 13.92
C PHE A 91 1.18 -5.82 13.16
N ALA A 92 2.37 -6.35 12.83
CA ALA A 92 3.32 -5.63 11.98
C ALA A 92 2.74 -5.41 10.57
N LEU A 93 1.93 -6.34 10.03
CA LEU A 93 1.23 -6.10 8.75
C LEU A 93 0.17 -5.02 8.88
N VAL A 94 -0.58 -4.97 9.99
CA VAL A 94 -1.56 -3.89 10.22
C VAL A 94 -0.85 -2.53 10.18
N VAL A 95 0.26 -2.39 10.91
CA VAL A 95 1.06 -1.16 10.94
C VAL A 95 1.66 -0.88 9.56
N GLY A 96 2.26 -1.89 8.92
CA GLY A 96 2.95 -1.74 7.64
C GLY A 96 2.02 -1.24 6.54
N TYR A 97 0.86 -1.85 6.37
CA TYR A 97 -0.11 -1.44 5.35
C TYR A 97 -0.77 -0.10 5.70
N SER A 98 -1.01 0.19 6.98
CA SER A 98 -1.49 1.53 7.37
C SER A 98 -0.48 2.62 7.03
N LEU A 99 0.81 2.40 7.32
CA LEU A 99 1.88 3.35 6.99
C LEU A 99 2.11 3.45 5.49
N HIS A 100 2.00 2.33 4.73
CA HIS A 100 2.16 2.35 3.29
C HIS A 100 1.01 3.13 2.62
N GLY A 101 -0.23 2.92 3.03
CA GLY A 101 -1.36 3.71 2.54
C GLY A 101 -1.25 5.21 2.86
N LEU A 102 -0.67 5.57 4.02
CA LEU A 102 -0.34 6.97 4.31
C LEU A 102 0.78 7.49 3.41
N TRP A 103 1.77 6.66 3.09
CA TRP A 103 2.85 6.99 2.15
C TRP A 103 2.32 7.24 0.74
N ASP A 104 1.38 6.42 0.27
CA ASP A 104 0.67 6.60 -1.00
C ASP A 104 -0.09 7.94 -1.05
N LEU A 105 -0.84 8.24 0.02
CA LEU A 105 -1.55 9.52 0.13
C LEU A 105 -0.59 10.70 0.16
N PHE A 106 0.57 10.56 0.80
CA PHE A 106 1.56 11.62 0.86
C PHE A 106 2.13 11.96 -0.52
N HIS A 107 2.41 10.96 -1.36
CA HIS A 107 2.81 11.15 -2.75
C HIS A 107 1.73 11.86 -3.56
N GLU A 108 0.49 11.43 -3.42
CA GLU A 108 -0.65 12.03 -4.12
C GLU A 108 -0.87 13.49 -3.70
N LEU A 109 -0.79 13.78 -2.40
CA LEU A 109 -0.91 15.15 -1.89
C LEU A 109 0.23 16.04 -2.37
N GLN A 110 1.47 15.53 -2.38
CA GLN A 110 2.61 16.29 -2.88
C GLN A 110 2.43 16.67 -4.36
N ALA A 111 1.87 15.81 -5.19
CA ALA A 111 1.61 16.09 -6.60
C ALA A 111 0.61 17.24 -6.81
N HIS A 112 -0.25 17.53 -5.81
CA HIS A 112 -1.33 18.50 -5.91
C HIS A 112 -1.15 19.75 -5.03
N VAL A 113 -0.19 19.74 -4.09
CA VAL A 113 -0.04 20.81 -3.09
C VAL A 113 1.34 21.47 -3.21
N SER A 114 1.35 22.72 -3.66
CA SER A 114 2.56 23.47 -4.07
C SER A 114 3.56 23.77 -2.96
N PHE A 115 3.21 23.62 -1.67
CA PHE A 115 4.13 23.93 -0.56
C PHE A 115 5.06 22.76 -0.21
N LEU A 116 4.77 21.55 -0.69
CA LEU A 116 5.67 20.42 -0.59
C LEU A 116 6.61 20.45 -1.81
N ASP A 117 7.92 20.42 -1.59
CA ASP A 117 8.88 20.47 -2.70
C ASP A 117 8.68 19.22 -3.60
N PRO A 118 8.24 19.37 -4.86
CA PRO A 118 7.96 18.24 -5.76
C PRO A 118 9.22 17.43 -6.12
N ARG A 119 10.41 17.91 -5.74
CA ARG A 119 11.69 17.23 -6.02
C ARG A 119 12.10 16.23 -4.93
N GLN A 120 11.35 16.11 -3.83
CA GLN A 120 11.71 15.24 -2.69
C GLN A 120 11.16 13.81 -2.84
N LEU A 121 10.02 13.61 -3.50
CA LEU A 121 9.41 12.31 -3.73
C LEU A 121 9.30 12.02 -5.22
N THR A 122 9.18 10.74 -5.55
CA THR A 122 8.95 10.35 -6.95
C THR A 122 7.55 10.73 -7.43
N ALA A 123 7.42 10.98 -8.72
CA ALA A 123 6.12 11.11 -9.36
C ALA A 123 5.41 9.75 -9.40
N THR A 124 4.09 9.77 -9.34
CA THR A 124 3.22 8.61 -9.47
C THR A 124 2.16 8.85 -10.56
N PRO A 125 1.57 7.81 -11.15
CA PRO A 125 0.44 7.98 -12.06
C PRO A 125 -0.75 8.68 -11.38
N LEU A 126 -1.59 9.38 -12.16
CA LEU A 126 -2.76 10.11 -11.66
C LEU A 126 -3.67 9.22 -10.79
N ALA A 127 -4.01 9.70 -9.61
CA ALA A 127 -4.87 9.04 -8.64
C ALA A 127 -4.38 7.64 -8.16
N TYR A 128 -3.15 7.27 -8.51
CA TYR A 128 -2.53 6.00 -8.08
C TYR A 128 -2.50 5.89 -6.56
N GLY A 129 -2.06 6.93 -5.87
CA GLY A 129 -1.98 6.98 -4.41
C GLY A 129 -3.33 6.78 -3.73
N PHE A 130 -4.42 7.31 -4.27
CA PHE A 130 -5.76 7.07 -3.73
C PHE A 130 -6.22 5.62 -3.89
N CYS A 131 -5.93 4.99 -5.04
CA CYS A 131 -6.24 3.59 -5.28
C CYS A 131 -5.48 2.68 -4.31
N CYS A 132 -4.16 2.86 -4.22
CA CYS A 132 -3.30 2.03 -3.37
C CYS A 132 -3.61 2.23 -1.89
N ALA A 133 -3.81 3.46 -1.43
CA ALA A 133 -4.22 3.74 -0.06
C ALA A 133 -5.55 3.05 0.31
N ALA A 134 -6.54 3.03 -0.60
CA ALA A 134 -7.79 2.31 -0.39
C ALA A 134 -7.58 0.80 -0.23
N ILE A 135 -6.69 0.20 -1.06
CA ILE A 135 -6.28 -1.20 -0.94
C ILE A 135 -5.64 -1.43 0.43
N ASP A 136 -4.67 -0.63 0.79
CA ASP A 136 -3.85 -0.82 1.97
C ASP A 136 -4.65 -0.69 3.27
N PHE A 137 -5.50 0.32 3.40
CA PHE A 137 -6.35 0.46 4.57
C PHE A 137 -7.40 -0.65 4.68
N CYS A 138 -7.93 -1.12 3.55
CA CYS A 138 -8.83 -2.27 3.54
C CYS A 138 -8.11 -3.54 4.01
N LEU A 139 -6.88 -3.79 3.51
CA LEU A 139 -6.05 -4.91 3.92
C LEU A 139 -5.63 -4.79 5.39
N ALA A 140 -5.23 -3.62 5.87
CA ALA A 140 -4.90 -3.39 7.28
C ALA A 140 -6.08 -3.73 8.21
N GLY A 141 -7.30 -3.30 7.86
CA GLY A 141 -8.53 -3.67 8.58
C GLY A 141 -8.78 -5.18 8.58
N TYR A 142 -8.59 -5.82 7.43
CA TYR A 142 -8.69 -7.28 7.31
C TYR A 142 -7.66 -8.00 8.19
N PHE A 143 -6.41 -7.56 8.20
CA PHE A 143 -5.36 -8.17 9.03
C PHE A 143 -5.62 -8.00 10.52
N TYR A 144 -6.12 -6.84 10.92
CA TYR A 144 -6.54 -6.64 12.30
C TYR A 144 -7.62 -7.62 12.70
N ALA A 145 -8.63 -7.86 11.87
CA ALA A 145 -9.68 -8.84 12.13
C ALA A 145 -9.14 -10.28 12.12
N ARG A 146 -8.13 -10.57 11.28
CA ARG A 146 -7.57 -11.91 11.06
C ARG A 146 -6.46 -12.31 12.03
N ARG A 147 -5.89 -11.36 12.78
CA ARG A 147 -4.66 -11.53 13.57
C ARG A 147 -4.67 -12.72 14.52
N GLU A 148 -5.78 -12.96 15.21
CA GLU A 148 -5.89 -14.04 16.20
C GLU A 148 -5.80 -15.42 15.53
N GLU A 149 -6.40 -15.58 14.36
CA GLU A 149 -6.35 -16.84 13.62
C GLU A 149 -4.94 -17.14 13.12
N TRP A 150 -4.19 -16.12 12.71
CA TRP A 150 -2.80 -16.27 12.30
C TRP A 150 -1.90 -16.58 13.51
N ILE A 151 -2.09 -15.92 14.65
CA ILE A 151 -1.36 -16.22 15.89
C ILE A 151 -1.61 -17.68 16.30
N ALA A 152 -2.85 -18.14 16.29
CA ALA A 152 -3.21 -19.51 16.60
C ALA A 152 -2.58 -20.52 15.62
N ALA A 153 -2.54 -20.18 14.32
CA ALA A 153 -1.91 -21.01 13.31
C ALA A 153 -0.42 -21.22 13.55
N TRP A 154 0.30 -20.18 14.02
CA TRP A 154 1.72 -20.31 14.35
C TRP A 154 2.01 -21.09 15.63
N LYS A 155 1.08 -21.10 16.59
CA LYS A 155 1.20 -21.87 17.83
C LYS A 155 0.89 -23.37 17.64
N SER A 156 0.11 -23.72 16.62
CA SER A 156 -0.18 -25.11 16.31
C SER A 156 1.06 -25.83 15.78
N LEU A 157 1.48 -26.91 16.46
CA LEU A 157 2.55 -27.79 15.99
C LEU A 157 2.14 -28.42 14.65
N PRO A 158 3.07 -28.60 13.71
CA PRO A 158 2.80 -29.41 12.53
C PRO A 158 2.46 -30.84 13.01
N LYS A 159 1.31 -31.35 12.58
CA LYS A 159 1.00 -32.77 12.68
C LYS A 159 1.81 -33.53 11.65
#